data_fd051fba3100a0edb3e1451cc88796ce
#
_entry.id   fd051fba3100a0edb3e1451cc88796ce
#
_cell.length_a   1.000
_cell.length_b   1.000
_cell.length_c   1.000
_cell.angle_alpha   90.00
_cell.angle_beta   90.00
_cell.angle_gamma   90.00
#
_symmetry.space_group_name_H-M   'P 1'
#
loop_
_entity.id
_entity.type
_entity.pdbx_description
1 polymer ?
#
loop_
_entity_poly.entity_id
_entity_poly.type
_entity_poly.pdbx_seq_one_letter_code
_entity_poly.pdbx_strand_id
1 'polypeptide(L)'
;MREPDPQRGEHSRSCAQRQGKSFRGYIAASLSLIAVFAASGAPYPLYERYRIEEGLSTGDLSWATVSYLFAVLATLLVFGQISDYLGRKPVTLAALVLAALGSAVLLHLNGMMVLILGRVLQGAACGLAASATQAYVLDTAPRHPTWLGAATATNVSQIGIVLGTLGGGFLAWSSPSPEQAPMLASIMLTVLALLLVIAADHDPVGRRSGAMTSLRPVVAIPQAARPLIVASAGVFISTWALTGFYQSFAPTISATYLGTRNPVMAALVIASVVGPQPFGAAVRGRIPVRKAQVYGSVTFAFAVSAIAFGLYRHSAPLVIGSGLIAGLSQGVGYTASVRMLLDKVTGDQHAGLMSAISMISYIGSAVPSFIAGQLSLVMFLQTIATGYVGLAAAGALLIIGIRHRTT
;
A
#
# COMPACT_ATOMS: atom_id res chain seq x y z
N MET A 1 -57.54 10.56 -21.06
CA MET A 1 -56.62 10.72 -19.94
C MET A 1 -56.34 9.33 -19.41
N ARG A 2 -55.07 8.85 -19.53
CA ARG A 2 -54.67 7.56 -18.92
C ARG A 2 -54.20 7.86 -17.48
N GLU A 3 -54.78 7.21 -16.48
CA GLU A 3 -54.35 7.31 -15.11
C GLU A 3 -52.87 6.85 -14.98
N PRO A 4 -52.06 7.55 -14.19
CA PRO A 4 -50.66 7.15 -13.95
C PRO A 4 -50.62 5.84 -13.15
N ASP A 5 -49.93 4.85 -13.71
CA ASP A 5 -49.73 3.54 -13.14
C ASP A 5 -48.99 3.65 -11.76
N PRO A 6 -49.64 3.32 -10.66
CA PRO A 6 -49.06 3.44 -9.29
C PRO A 6 -47.84 2.56 -9.09
N GLN A 7 -47.70 1.45 -9.82
CA GLN A 7 -46.56 0.52 -9.71
C GLN A 7 -45.25 1.11 -10.26
N ARG A 8 -45.32 2.06 -11.23
CA ARG A 8 -44.12 2.77 -11.73
C ARG A 8 -43.51 3.71 -10.69
N GLY A 9 -44.34 4.32 -9.82
CA GLY A 9 -43.88 5.20 -8.74
C GLY A 9 -43.17 4.47 -7.62
N GLU A 10 -43.63 3.28 -7.24
CA GLU A 10 -43.02 2.45 -6.20
C GLU A 10 -41.71 1.80 -6.67
N HIS A 11 -41.63 1.34 -7.92
CA HIS A 11 -40.40 0.81 -8.50
C HIS A 11 -39.28 1.87 -8.60
N SER A 12 -39.61 3.10 -9.00
CA SER A 12 -38.62 4.17 -9.09
C SER A 12 -38.13 4.64 -7.71
N ARG A 13 -39.01 4.68 -6.70
CA ARG A 13 -38.64 5.01 -5.32
C ARG A 13 -37.79 3.92 -4.67
N SER A 14 -38.10 2.63 -4.88
CA SER A 14 -37.31 1.50 -4.38
C SER A 14 -35.92 1.44 -5.05
N CYS A 15 -35.81 1.76 -6.35
CA CYS A 15 -34.55 1.82 -7.07
C CYS A 15 -33.67 2.99 -6.59
N ALA A 16 -34.26 4.18 -6.41
CA ALA A 16 -33.55 5.35 -5.88
C ALA A 16 -33.09 5.15 -4.42
N GLN A 17 -33.91 4.48 -3.61
CA GLN A 17 -33.59 4.17 -2.23
C GLN A 17 -32.49 3.10 -2.09
N ARG A 18 -32.47 2.08 -2.99
CA ARG A 18 -31.38 1.10 -3.09
C ARG A 18 -30.09 1.73 -3.58
N GLN A 19 -30.16 2.71 -4.53
CA GLN A 19 -29.00 3.43 -5.04
C GLN A 19 -28.40 4.38 -3.99
N GLY A 20 -29.23 5.06 -3.19
CA GLY A 20 -28.76 5.92 -2.08
C GLY A 20 -28.10 5.14 -0.93
N LYS A 21 -28.59 3.93 -0.63
CA LYS A 21 -27.98 3.04 0.36
C LYS A 21 -26.62 2.50 -0.08
N SER A 22 -26.48 2.14 -1.36
CA SER A 22 -25.20 1.69 -1.94
C SER A 22 -24.15 2.81 -1.92
N PHE A 23 -24.53 4.07 -2.21
CA PHE A 23 -23.60 5.20 -2.25
C PHE A 23 -23.02 5.55 -0.86
N ARG A 24 -23.83 5.47 0.21
CA ARG A 24 -23.36 5.63 1.59
C ARG A 24 -22.34 4.55 1.97
N GLY A 25 -22.60 3.30 1.58
CA GLY A 25 -21.67 2.19 1.77
C GLY A 25 -20.36 2.42 1.03
N TYR A 26 -20.41 2.92 -0.20
CA TYR A 26 -19.24 3.24 -1.01
C TYR A 26 -18.36 4.33 -0.37
N ILE A 27 -18.97 5.41 0.12
CA ILE A 27 -18.24 6.48 0.83
C ILE A 27 -17.60 5.92 2.11
N ALA A 28 -18.38 5.19 2.92
CA ALA A 28 -17.89 4.61 4.17
C ALA A 28 -16.71 3.66 3.93
N ALA A 29 -16.80 2.77 2.93
CA ALA A 29 -15.73 1.85 2.56
C ALA A 29 -14.49 2.59 2.03
N SER A 30 -14.66 3.61 1.19
CA SER A 30 -13.55 4.41 0.63
C SER A 30 -12.82 5.18 1.72
N LEU A 31 -13.55 5.83 2.63
CA LEU A 31 -12.97 6.54 3.78
C LEU A 31 -12.29 5.58 4.75
N SER A 32 -12.82 4.36 4.92
CA SER A 32 -12.17 3.33 5.73
C SER A 32 -10.83 2.89 5.16
N LEU A 33 -10.72 2.72 3.84
CA LEU A 33 -9.44 2.47 3.19
C LEU A 33 -8.45 3.60 3.44
N ILE A 34 -8.87 4.86 3.23
CA ILE A 34 -8.02 6.03 3.52
C ILE A 34 -7.57 6.01 4.98
N ALA A 35 -8.49 5.82 5.91
CA ALA A 35 -8.22 5.88 7.34
C ALA A 35 -7.21 4.82 7.79
N VAL A 36 -7.41 3.55 7.39
CA VAL A 36 -6.52 2.44 7.77
C VAL A 36 -5.11 2.65 7.19
N PHE A 37 -4.99 3.01 5.92
CA PHE A 37 -3.70 3.21 5.30
C PHE A 37 -3.04 4.54 5.72
N ALA A 38 -3.81 5.58 6.05
CA ALA A 38 -3.29 6.80 6.66
C ALA A 38 -2.73 6.54 8.06
N ALA A 39 -3.43 5.77 8.89
CA ALA A 39 -2.94 5.36 10.20
C ALA A 39 -1.61 4.59 10.11
N SER A 40 -1.43 3.77 9.06
CA SER A 40 -0.15 3.07 8.85
C SER A 40 0.96 3.98 8.32
N GLY A 41 0.63 5.05 7.60
CA GLY A 41 1.58 6.03 7.07
C GLY A 41 2.06 7.07 8.08
N ALA A 42 1.22 7.40 9.06
CA ALA A 42 1.45 8.47 10.02
C ALA A 42 2.75 8.33 10.87
N PRO A 43 3.18 7.15 11.32
CA PRO A 43 4.38 7.02 12.14
C PRO A 43 5.70 7.12 11.35
N TYR A 44 5.71 6.95 10.02
CA TYR A 44 6.98 6.95 9.26
C TYR A 44 7.81 8.21 9.44
N PRO A 45 7.28 9.45 9.34
CA PRO A 45 8.08 10.66 9.53
C PRO A 45 8.68 10.79 10.93
N LEU A 46 8.15 10.09 11.90
CA LEU A 46 8.57 10.13 13.31
C LEU A 46 9.71 9.16 13.63
N TYR A 47 10.08 8.26 12.75
CA TYR A 47 11.07 7.20 13.02
C TYR A 47 12.42 7.74 13.47
N GLU A 48 12.91 8.86 12.91
CA GLU A 48 14.17 9.47 13.35
C GLU A 48 14.05 10.05 14.77
N ARG A 49 12.87 10.58 15.11
CA ARG A 49 12.57 11.06 16.44
C ARG A 49 12.54 9.90 17.45
N TYR A 50 11.81 8.85 17.14
CA TYR A 50 11.78 7.63 17.96
C TYR A 50 13.17 7.02 18.14
N ARG A 51 14.02 7.07 17.08
CA ARG A 51 15.40 6.61 17.17
C ARG A 51 16.20 7.38 18.20
N ILE A 52 16.04 8.68 18.25
CA ILE A 52 16.81 9.55 19.17
C ILE A 52 16.26 9.47 20.59
N GLU A 53 14.96 9.57 20.79
CA GLU A 53 14.32 9.65 22.10
C GLU A 53 14.31 8.30 22.83
N GLU A 54 14.13 7.19 22.11
CA GLU A 54 14.11 5.85 22.67
C GLU A 54 15.47 5.11 22.54
N GLY A 55 16.51 5.77 22.02
CA GLY A 55 17.82 5.17 21.86
C GLY A 55 17.87 4.01 20.85
N LEU A 56 16.96 4.01 19.85
CA LEU A 56 16.86 2.93 18.87
C LEU A 56 17.94 3.06 17.80
N SER A 57 18.36 1.92 17.24
CA SER A 57 19.25 1.85 16.08
C SER A 57 18.48 1.99 14.76
N THR A 58 19.18 2.25 13.65
CA THR A 58 18.60 2.19 12.30
C THR A 58 18.13 0.77 11.95
N GLY A 59 18.77 -0.26 12.52
CA GLY A 59 18.34 -1.65 12.44
C GLY A 59 16.96 -1.88 13.06
N ASP A 60 16.70 -1.25 14.22
CA ASP A 60 15.40 -1.36 14.91
C ASP A 60 14.26 -0.74 14.09
N LEU A 61 14.52 0.39 13.42
CA LEU A 61 13.54 1.00 12.51
C LEU A 61 13.20 0.09 11.32
N SER A 62 14.17 -0.67 10.82
CA SER A 62 13.92 -1.66 9.77
C SER A 62 13.05 -2.80 10.27
N TRP A 63 13.26 -3.29 11.50
CA TRP A 63 12.38 -4.28 12.14
C TRP A 63 10.95 -3.81 12.27
N ALA A 64 10.73 -2.53 12.62
CA ALA A 64 9.40 -1.94 12.68
C ALA A 64 8.69 -1.98 11.31
N THR A 65 9.41 -1.67 10.22
CA THR A 65 8.86 -1.76 8.86
C THR A 65 8.63 -3.21 8.43
N VAL A 66 9.59 -4.10 8.69
CA VAL A 66 9.52 -5.52 8.33
C VAL A 66 8.37 -6.23 9.05
N SER A 67 8.19 -5.97 10.35
CA SER A 67 7.09 -6.54 11.13
C SER A 67 5.72 -6.12 10.60
N TYR A 68 5.58 -4.84 10.20
CA TYR A 68 4.39 -4.35 9.52
C TYR A 68 4.13 -5.11 8.20
N LEU A 69 5.14 -5.23 7.33
CA LEU A 69 5.00 -5.91 6.04
C LEU A 69 4.65 -7.39 6.19
N PHE A 70 5.27 -8.09 7.15
CA PHE A 70 4.91 -9.47 7.47
C PHE A 70 3.49 -9.60 8.02
N ALA A 71 3.06 -8.68 8.89
CA ALA A 71 1.70 -8.69 9.41
C ALA A 71 0.66 -8.44 8.30
N VAL A 72 0.92 -7.51 7.36
CA VAL A 72 0.08 -7.31 6.17
C VAL A 72 -0.02 -8.61 5.37
N LEU A 73 1.13 -9.21 5.04
CA LEU A 73 1.18 -10.43 4.23
C LEU A 73 0.48 -11.59 4.90
N ALA A 74 0.78 -11.86 6.17
CA ALA A 74 0.17 -12.95 6.94
C ALA A 74 -1.35 -12.79 7.02
N THR A 75 -1.82 -11.58 7.32
CA THR A 75 -3.25 -11.28 7.42
C THR A 75 -3.94 -11.39 6.06
N LEU A 76 -3.32 -10.90 4.99
CA LEU A 76 -3.86 -11.00 3.64
C LEU A 76 -3.96 -12.47 3.18
N LEU A 77 -2.95 -13.28 3.46
CA LEU A 77 -2.95 -14.69 3.06
C LEU A 77 -3.94 -15.53 3.87
N VAL A 78 -4.03 -15.33 5.18
CA VAL A 78 -4.88 -16.13 6.07
C VAL A 78 -6.33 -15.66 6.03
N PHE A 79 -6.55 -14.34 6.09
CA PHE A 79 -7.89 -13.74 6.21
C PHE A 79 -8.40 -13.09 4.93
N GLY A 80 -7.66 -13.21 3.81
CA GLY A 80 -8.03 -12.55 2.55
C GLY A 80 -9.43 -12.88 2.01
N GLN A 81 -9.94 -14.07 2.29
CA GLN A 81 -11.27 -14.53 1.85
C GLN A 81 -12.34 -14.49 2.95
N ILE A 82 -11.97 -14.15 4.18
CA ILE A 82 -12.88 -14.26 5.35
C ILE A 82 -14.13 -13.38 5.20
N SER A 83 -14.00 -12.24 4.51
CA SER A 83 -15.11 -11.31 4.29
C SER A 83 -16.18 -11.81 3.32
N ASP A 84 -15.89 -12.86 2.54
CA ASP A 84 -16.88 -13.53 1.69
C ASP A 84 -17.87 -14.39 2.50
N TYR A 85 -17.48 -14.76 3.72
CA TYR A 85 -18.26 -15.59 4.65
C TYR A 85 -18.85 -14.77 5.81
N LEU A 86 -18.07 -13.89 6.42
CA LEU A 86 -18.53 -13.08 7.56
C LEU A 86 -19.27 -11.81 7.14
N GLY A 87 -19.15 -11.40 5.87
CA GLY A 87 -19.61 -10.12 5.35
C GLY A 87 -18.48 -9.07 5.25
N ARG A 88 -18.66 -8.10 4.38
CA ARG A 88 -17.68 -7.03 4.17
C ARG A 88 -17.58 -6.08 5.36
N LYS A 89 -18.74 -5.71 5.91
CA LYS A 89 -18.87 -4.73 6.99
C LYS A 89 -18.17 -5.16 8.28
N PRO A 90 -18.38 -6.36 8.86
CA PRO A 90 -17.72 -6.79 10.09
C PRO A 90 -16.19 -6.83 9.99
N VAL A 91 -15.68 -7.29 8.84
CA VAL A 91 -14.22 -7.38 8.63
C VAL A 91 -13.60 -6.00 8.43
N THR A 92 -14.31 -5.07 7.77
CA THR A 92 -13.90 -3.66 7.70
C THR A 92 -13.87 -2.98 9.07
N LEU A 93 -14.87 -3.26 9.93
CA LEU A 93 -14.88 -2.75 11.31
C LEU A 93 -13.69 -3.30 12.11
N ALA A 94 -13.36 -4.59 11.96
CA ALA A 94 -12.19 -5.19 12.60
C ALA A 94 -10.88 -4.52 12.12
N ALA A 95 -10.75 -4.21 10.83
CA ALA A 95 -9.59 -3.49 10.30
C ALA A 95 -9.45 -2.09 10.92
N LEU A 96 -10.56 -1.34 11.04
CA LEU A 96 -10.56 0.00 11.64
C LEU A 96 -10.20 -0.05 13.14
N VAL A 97 -10.73 -1.03 13.87
CA VAL A 97 -10.39 -1.24 15.29
C VAL A 97 -8.91 -1.55 15.46
N LEU A 98 -8.37 -2.45 14.64
CA LEU A 98 -6.92 -2.78 14.68
C LEU A 98 -6.05 -1.57 14.34
N ALA A 99 -6.45 -0.75 13.36
CA ALA A 99 -5.72 0.47 13.01
C ALA A 99 -5.74 1.50 14.15
N ALA A 100 -6.89 1.68 14.80
CA ALA A 100 -7.03 2.56 15.98
C ALA A 100 -6.20 2.05 17.16
N LEU A 101 -6.24 0.73 17.46
CA LEU A 101 -5.44 0.11 18.51
C LEU A 101 -3.93 0.23 18.22
N GLY A 102 -3.51 0.00 16.98
CA GLY A 102 -2.11 0.18 16.58
C GLY A 102 -1.63 1.62 16.80
N SER A 103 -2.45 2.61 16.43
CA SER A 103 -2.13 4.02 16.69
C SER A 103 -2.17 4.36 18.19
N ALA A 104 -3.09 3.75 18.95
CA ALA A 104 -3.18 3.95 20.42
C ALA A 104 -1.94 3.35 21.15
N VAL A 105 -1.44 2.21 20.71
CA VAL A 105 -0.19 1.64 21.23
C VAL A 105 0.99 2.59 20.97
N LEU A 106 1.05 3.22 19.80
CA LEU A 106 2.12 4.15 19.44
C LEU A 106 2.01 5.52 20.14
N LEU A 107 0.87 5.86 20.76
CA LEU A 107 0.75 7.05 21.63
C LEU A 107 1.66 7.02 22.87
N HIS A 108 1.95 5.83 23.36
CA HIS A 108 2.77 5.60 24.54
C HIS A 108 4.00 4.77 24.17
N LEU A 109 4.72 5.24 23.13
CA LEU A 109 5.93 4.58 22.70
C LEU A 109 6.99 4.65 23.81
N ASN A 110 7.51 3.49 24.21
CA ASN A 110 8.55 3.32 25.22
C ASN A 110 9.47 2.17 24.84
N GLY A 111 10.04 2.25 23.66
CA GLY A 111 11.02 1.29 23.16
C GLY A 111 10.54 0.45 21.97
N MET A 112 11.45 -0.41 21.52
CA MET A 112 11.32 -1.20 20.28
C MET A 112 10.11 -2.13 20.26
N MET A 113 9.81 -2.80 21.40
CA MET A 113 8.71 -3.79 21.45
C MET A 113 7.34 -3.15 21.25
N VAL A 114 7.12 -1.95 21.81
CA VAL A 114 5.88 -1.18 21.62
C VAL A 114 5.77 -0.71 20.18
N LEU A 115 6.89 -0.25 19.58
CA LEU A 115 6.93 0.12 18.16
C LEU A 115 6.56 -1.08 17.28
N ILE A 116 7.15 -2.24 17.48
CA ILE A 116 6.83 -3.47 16.73
C ILE A 116 5.36 -3.85 16.91
N LEU A 117 4.83 -3.84 18.15
CA LEU A 117 3.44 -4.20 18.41
C LEU A 117 2.46 -3.26 17.67
N GLY A 118 2.69 -1.95 17.76
CA GLY A 118 1.88 -0.97 17.03
C GLY A 118 1.93 -1.21 15.51
N ARG A 119 3.12 -1.51 14.96
CA ARG A 119 3.32 -1.80 13.54
C ARG A 119 2.66 -3.11 13.10
N VAL A 120 2.71 -4.15 13.93
CA VAL A 120 2.01 -5.43 13.66
C VAL A 120 0.49 -5.23 13.62
N LEU A 121 -0.08 -4.49 14.57
CA LEU A 121 -1.52 -4.18 14.58
C LEU A 121 -1.93 -3.36 13.34
N GLN A 122 -1.16 -2.32 12.99
CA GLN A 122 -1.40 -1.55 11.77
C GLN A 122 -1.24 -2.40 10.51
N GLY A 123 -0.26 -3.31 10.46
CA GLY A 123 -0.07 -4.24 9.37
C GLY A 123 -1.26 -5.20 9.21
N ALA A 124 -1.73 -5.78 10.30
CA ALA A 124 -2.91 -6.64 10.29
C ALA A 124 -4.16 -5.88 9.81
N ALA A 125 -4.33 -4.63 10.27
CA ALA A 125 -5.41 -3.75 9.79
C ALA A 125 -5.34 -3.53 8.28
N CYS A 126 -4.16 -3.22 7.74
CA CYS A 126 -3.94 -3.01 6.31
C CYS A 126 -4.20 -4.30 5.50
N GLY A 127 -3.81 -5.47 6.02
CA GLY A 127 -4.08 -6.76 5.37
C GLY A 127 -5.58 -7.06 5.25
N LEU A 128 -6.35 -6.83 6.32
CA LEU A 128 -7.82 -6.94 6.27
C LEU A 128 -8.44 -5.90 5.33
N ALA A 129 -7.97 -4.65 5.38
CA ALA A 129 -8.49 -3.59 4.52
C ALA A 129 -8.20 -3.83 3.05
N ALA A 130 -6.99 -4.32 2.70
CA ALA A 130 -6.60 -4.66 1.34
C ALA A 130 -7.40 -5.81 0.73
N SER A 131 -8.08 -6.62 1.53
CA SER A 131 -9.00 -7.65 1.04
C SER A 131 -10.46 -7.23 1.19
N ALA A 132 -10.93 -7.11 2.43
CA ALA A 132 -12.35 -6.92 2.73
C ALA A 132 -12.87 -5.52 2.37
N THR A 133 -12.13 -4.47 2.73
CA THR A 133 -12.59 -3.10 2.50
C THR A 133 -12.47 -2.71 1.02
N GLN A 134 -11.44 -3.20 0.31
CA GLN A 134 -11.37 -3.02 -1.15
C GLN A 134 -12.54 -3.72 -1.86
N ALA A 135 -12.90 -4.94 -1.44
CA ALA A 135 -14.06 -5.64 -1.97
C ALA A 135 -15.37 -4.89 -1.62
N TYR A 136 -15.48 -4.32 -0.42
CA TYR A 136 -16.63 -3.51 -0.02
C TYR A 136 -16.78 -2.26 -0.91
N VAL A 137 -15.68 -1.60 -1.26
CA VAL A 137 -15.68 -0.49 -2.24
C VAL A 137 -16.23 -0.96 -3.59
N LEU A 138 -15.75 -2.10 -4.10
CA LEU A 138 -16.19 -2.63 -5.40
C LEU A 138 -17.68 -3.03 -5.39
N ASP A 139 -18.12 -3.70 -4.32
CA ASP A 139 -19.49 -4.19 -4.18
C ASP A 139 -20.52 -3.05 -4.03
N THR A 140 -20.08 -1.88 -3.54
CA THR A 140 -20.95 -0.70 -3.31
C THR A 140 -20.72 0.44 -4.29
N ALA A 141 -19.77 0.31 -5.21
CA ALA A 141 -19.44 1.35 -6.18
C ALA A 141 -20.63 1.73 -7.06
N PRO A 142 -20.76 3.01 -7.44
CA PRO A 142 -21.76 3.45 -8.39
C PRO A 142 -21.60 2.72 -9.73
N ARG A 143 -22.72 2.41 -10.39
CA ARG A 143 -22.71 1.76 -11.70
C ARG A 143 -22.09 2.64 -12.80
N HIS A 144 -22.16 3.94 -12.64
CA HIS A 144 -21.60 4.94 -13.56
C HIS A 144 -20.85 6.04 -12.79
N PRO A 145 -19.63 6.40 -13.23
CA PRO A 145 -18.86 5.76 -14.32
C PRO A 145 -18.26 4.41 -13.89
N THR A 146 -18.25 3.43 -14.79
CA THR A 146 -17.84 2.02 -14.53
C THR A 146 -16.41 1.86 -14.04
N TRP A 147 -15.53 2.81 -14.35
CA TRP A 147 -14.12 2.81 -13.91
C TRP A 147 -13.94 3.23 -12.44
N LEU A 148 -14.92 3.92 -11.85
CA LEU A 148 -14.75 4.59 -10.54
C LEU A 148 -14.48 3.58 -9.41
N GLY A 149 -15.25 2.49 -9.33
CA GLY A 149 -15.06 1.46 -8.30
C GLY A 149 -13.66 0.84 -8.33
N ALA A 150 -13.21 0.44 -9.52
CA ALA A 150 -11.89 -0.16 -9.69
C ALA A 150 -10.77 0.85 -9.40
N ALA A 151 -10.89 2.09 -9.87
CA ALA A 151 -9.92 3.14 -9.59
C ALA A 151 -9.84 3.47 -8.10
N THR A 152 -10.96 3.54 -7.40
CA THR A 152 -11.00 3.78 -5.95
C THR A 152 -10.37 2.62 -5.21
N ALA A 153 -10.78 1.38 -5.47
CA ALA A 153 -10.25 0.21 -4.77
C ALA A 153 -8.73 0.05 -4.93
N THR A 154 -8.18 0.38 -6.11
CA THR A 154 -6.74 0.21 -6.37
C THR A 154 -5.87 1.37 -5.90
N ASN A 155 -6.36 2.62 -5.94
CA ASN A 155 -5.53 3.80 -5.71
C ASN A 155 -5.72 4.42 -4.32
N VAL A 156 -6.88 4.25 -3.70
CA VAL A 156 -7.21 4.91 -2.42
C VAL A 156 -6.31 4.46 -1.29
N SER A 157 -5.83 3.22 -1.29
CA SER A 157 -4.85 2.73 -0.31
C SER A 157 -3.54 3.53 -0.37
N GLN A 158 -3.02 3.79 -1.57
CA GLN A 158 -1.80 4.58 -1.77
C GLN A 158 -2.01 6.04 -1.37
N ILE A 159 -3.16 6.61 -1.72
CA ILE A 159 -3.56 7.95 -1.29
C ILE A 159 -3.61 8.02 0.24
N GLY A 160 -4.16 7.00 0.90
CA GLY A 160 -4.19 6.90 2.35
C GLY A 160 -2.79 6.96 2.96
N ILE A 161 -1.84 6.14 2.46
CA ILE A 161 -0.45 6.16 2.94
C ILE A 161 0.17 7.56 2.79
N VAL A 162 0.01 8.18 1.62
CA VAL A 162 0.56 9.52 1.35
C VAL A 162 -0.06 10.56 2.28
N LEU A 163 -1.38 10.57 2.44
CA LEU A 163 -2.07 11.49 3.35
C LEU A 163 -1.65 11.28 4.79
N GLY A 164 -1.52 10.04 5.25
CA GLY A 164 -1.04 9.71 6.58
C GLY A 164 0.39 10.16 6.82
N THR A 165 1.28 9.92 5.84
CA THR A 165 2.68 10.30 5.93
C THR A 165 2.85 11.81 5.91
N LEU A 166 2.23 12.52 4.95
CA LEU A 166 2.32 13.99 4.86
C LEU A 166 1.62 14.67 6.03
N GLY A 167 0.41 14.21 6.38
CA GLY A 167 -0.34 14.71 7.53
C GLY A 167 0.37 14.45 8.85
N GLY A 168 0.95 13.25 9.02
CA GLY A 168 1.75 12.89 10.18
C GLY A 168 2.99 13.76 10.31
N GLY A 169 3.74 13.96 9.20
CA GLY A 169 4.88 14.86 9.18
C GLY A 169 4.53 16.32 9.48
N PHE A 170 3.43 16.81 8.92
CA PHE A 170 2.94 18.16 9.19
C PHE A 170 2.51 18.36 10.66
N LEU A 171 1.72 17.42 11.19
CA LEU A 171 1.29 17.47 12.59
C LEU A 171 2.46 17.35 13.56
N ALA A 172 3.44 16.51 13.26
CA ALA A 172 4.65 16.39 14.06
C ALA A 172 5.51 17.67 14.03
N TRP A 173 5.46 18.45 12.93
CA TRP A 173 6.18 19.71 12.81
C TRP A 173 5.44 20.86 13.52
N SER A 174 4.12 20.92 13.43
CA SER A 174 3.31 22.07 13.86
C SER A 174 2.72 21.96 15.27
N SER A 175 2.68 20.74 15.84
CA SER A 175 2.06 20.50 17.15
C SER A 175 3.06 20.66 18.31
N PRO A 176 2.61 21.15 19.47
CA PRO A 176 3.38 21.11 20.72
C PRO A 176 3.66 19.67 21.22
N SER A 177 2.86 18.68 20.78
CA SER A 177 3.05 17.25 21.08
C SER A 177 3.31 16.47 19.79
N PRO A 178 4.53 16.54 19.23
CA PRO A 178 4.87 16.00 17.89
C PRO A 178 4.62 14.50 17.72
N GLU A 179 4.77 13.70 18.78
CA GLU A 179 4.60 12.26 18.74
C GLU A 179 3.13 11.84 18.81
N GLN A 180 2.37 12.56 19.67
CA GLN A 180 0.99 12.20 19.95
C GLN A 180 0.03 12.71 18.87
N ALA A 181 0.26 13.91 18.33
CA ALA A 181 -0.67 14.55 17.41
C ALA A 181 -0.97 13.71 16.14
N PRO A 182 0.03 13.10 15.47
CA PRO A 182 -0.24 12.22 14.32
C PRO A 182 -1.02 10.96 14.71
N MET A 183 -0.73 10.39 15.88
CA MET A 183 -1.41 9.18 16.35
C MET A 183 -2.86 9.49 16.76
N LEU A 184 -3.11 10.58 17.46
CA LEU A 184 -4.46 11.05 17.82
C LEU A 184 -5.29 11.35 16.56
N ALA A 185 -4.71 12.05 15.58
CA ALA A 185 -5.38 12.31 14.30
C ALA A 185 -5.74 11.00 13.56
N SER A 186 -4.85 10.01 13.59
CA SER A 186 -5.10 8.68 13.02
C SER A 186 -6.23 7.94 13.74
N ILE A 187 -6.27 8.00 15.08
CA ILE A 187 -7.36 7.42 15.89
C ILE A 187 -8.69 8.12 15.56
N MET A 188 -8.69 9.46 15.54
CA MET A 188 -9.91 10.22 15.21
C MET A 188 -10.44 9.88 13.81
N LEU A 189 -9.56 9.77 12.82
CA LEU A 189 -9.93 9.42 11.44
C LEU A 189 -10.47 8.00 11.35
N THR A 190 -9.84 7.03 12.03
CA THR A 190 -10.30 5.63 12.05
C THR A 190 -11.60 5.45 12.80
N VAL A 191 -11.81 6.18 13.92
CA VAL A 191 -13.07 6.19 14.66
C VAL A 191 -14.19 6.84 13.83
N LEU A 192 -13.92 7.96 13.15
CA LEU A 192 -14.88 8.56 12.23
C LEU A 192 -15.31 7.60 11.13
N ALA A 193 -14.34 6.93 10.48
CA ALA A 193 -14.62 5.93 9.47
C ALA A 193 -15.43 4.74 10.04
N LEU A 194 -15.11 4.29 11.24
CA LEU A 194 -15.83 3.22 11.95
C LEU A 194 -17.31 3.61 12.19
N LEU A 195 -17.57 4.83 12.65
CA LEU A 195 -18.92 5.33 12.83
C LEU A 195 -19.70 5.40 11.51
N LEU A 196 -19.03 5.82 10.42
CA LEU A 196 -19.64 5.84 9.08
C LEU A 196 -19.98 4.43 8.57
N VAL A 197 -19.11 3.43 8.83
CA VAL A 197 -19.39 2.04 8.47
C VAL A 197 -20.55 1.50 9.32
N ILE A 198 -20.63 1.81 10.60
CA ILE A 198 -21.76 1.41 11.47
C ILE A 198 -23.07 2.03 10.95
N ALA A 199 -23.06 3.30 10.59
CA ALA A 199 -24.21 4.02 10.06
C ALA A 199 -24.61 3.59 8.63
N ALA A 200 -23.75 2.89 7.90
CA ALA A 200 -24.09 2.34 6.59
C ALA A 200 -25.03 1.13 6.75
N ASP A 201 -26.25 1.23 6.22
CA ASP A 201 -27.37 0.31 6.50
C ASP A 201 -27.21 -1.11 5.95
N HIS A 202 -26.30 -1.35 5.00
CA HIS A 202 -26.27 -2.63 4.25
C HIS A 202 -24.86 -3.23 4.16
N ASP A 203 -24.77 -4.52 4.51
CA ASP A 203 -23.65 -5.36 4.08
C ASP A 203 -24.02 -5.98 2.72
N PRO A 204 -23.24 -5.74 1.65
CA PRO A 204 -23.55 -6.30 0.34
C PRO A 204 -23.47 -7.84 0.29
N VAL A 205 -22.75 -8.44 1.23
CA VAL A 205 -22.57 -9.88 1.33
C VAL A 205 -23.16 -10.39 2.65
N GLY A 206 -24.17 -11.25 2.56
CA GLY A 206 -24.73 -11.91 3.73
C GLY A 206 -23.77 -12.93 4.34
N ARG A 207 -23.95 -13.22 5.64
CA ARG A 207 -23.17 -14.25 6.34
C ARG A 207 -23.42 -15.63 5.74
N ARG A 208 -22.34 -16.40 5.54
CA ARG A 208 -22.37 -17.78 5.05
C ARG A 208 -21.67 -18.71 6.03
N SER A 209 -22.11 -19.96 6.11
CA SER A 209 -21.40 -21.01 6.86
C SER A 209 -20.08 -21.37 6.15
N GLY A 210 -19.07 -21.81 6.91
CA GLY A 210 -17.80 -22.27 6.34
C GLY A 210 -16.64 -21.25 6.44
N ALA A 211 -16.73 -20.23 7.28
CA ALA A 211 -15.66 -19.25 7.48
C ALA A 211 -14.29 -19.88 7.82
N MET A 212 -14.29 -21.01 8.56
CA MET A 212 -13.05 -21.74 8.89
C MET A 212 -12.33 -22.32 7.66
N THR A 213 -13.07 -22.69 6.61
CA THR A 213 -12.46 -23.19 5.38
C THR A 213 -11.79 -22.09 4.55
N SER A 214 -12.20 -20.84 4.75
CA SER A 214 -11.61 -19.67 4.08
C SER A 214 -10.24 -19.26 4.63
N LEU A 215 -9.83 -19.79 5.79
CA LEU A 215 -8.53 -19.50 6.40
C LEU A 215 -7.37 -20.24 5.73
N ARG A 216 -7.63 -21.09 4.74
CA ARG A 216 -6.59 -21.76 3.97
C ARG A 216 -6.05 -20.80 2.90
N PRO A 217 -4.75 -20.44 2.95
CA PRO A 217 -4.16 -19.59 1.94
C PRO A 217 -4.24 -20.22 0.55
N VAL A 218 -4.81 -19.51 -0.40
CA VAL A 218 -4.85 -19.94 -1.80
C VAL A 218 -3.75 -19.18 -2.53
N VAL A 219 -2.56 -19.79 -2.59
CA VAL A 219 -1.42 -19.24 -3.36
C VAL A 219 -1.13 -20.20 -4.49
N ALA A 220 -1.31 -19.75 -5.71
CA ALA A 220 -1.08 -20.59 -6.89
C ALA A 220 -0.45 -19.80 -8.02
N ILE A 221 0.53 -20.41 -8.69
CA ILE A 221 1.09 -19.92 -9.94
C ILE A 221 0.67 -20.90 -11.05
N PRO A 222 -0.40 -20.57 -11.81
CA PRO A 222 -0.87 -21.40 -12.90
C PRO A 222 0.25 -21.66 -13.93
N GLN A 223 0.25 -22.84 -14.57
CA GLN A 223 1.30 -23.21 -15.52
C GLN A 223 1.46 -22.18 -16.66
N ALA A 224 0.35 -21.63 -17.14
CA ALA A 224 0.35 -20.61 -18.20
C ALA A 224 1.06 -19.31 -17.80
N ALA A 225 1.10 -18.96 -16.50
CA ALA A 225 1.77 -17.77 -16.00
C ALA A 225 3.25 -17.98 -15.67
N ARG A 226 3.71 -19.23 -15.48
CA ARG A 226 5.08 -19.58 -15.05
C ARG A 226 6.19 -18.94 -15.90
N PRO A 227 6.11 -18.91 -17.23
CA PRO A 227 7.18 -18.31 -18.05
C PRO A 227 7.35 -16.81 -17.82
N LEU A 228 6.27 -16.10 -17.45
CA LEU A 228 6.27 -14.66 -17.26
C LEU A 228 6.50 -14.25 -15.80
N ILE A 229 6.30 -15.17 -14.83
CA ILE A 229 6.37 -14.83 -13.41
C ILE A 229 7.79 -14.43 -13.00
N VAL A 230 8.84 -15.05 -13.57
CA VAL A 230 10.23 -14.75 -13.23
C VAL A 230 10.60 -13.32 -13.63
N ALA A 231 10.26 -12.89 -14.85
CA ALA A 231 10.49 -11.51 -15.29
C ALA A 231 9.65 -10.51 -14.46
N SER A 232 8.38 -10.83 -14.23
CA SER A 232 7.49 -10.00 -13.45
C SER A 232 7.90 -9.92 -11.97
N ALA A 233 8.43 -11.00 -11.39
CA ALA A 233 8.97 -11.02 -10.05
C ALA A 233 10.15 -10.05 -9.88
N GLY A 234 11.02 -9.93 -10.89
CA GLY A 234 12.08 -8.91 -10.90
C GLY A 234 11.54 -7.50 -10.76
N VAL A 235 10.40 -7.17 -11.42
CA VAL A 235 9.71 -5.88 -11.24
C VAL A 235 9.13 -5.77 -9.83
N PHE A 236 8.38 -6.78 -9.39
CA PHE A 236 7.71 -6.75 -8.08
C PHE A 236 8.72 -6.58 -6.94
N ILE A 237 9.80 -7.36 -6.96
CA ILE A 237 10.84 -7.30 -5.93
C ILE A 237 11.57 -5.96 -5.96
N SER A 238 12.08 -5.52 -7.12
CA SER A 238 12.91 -4.31 -7.20
C SER A 238 12.12 -3.05 -6.84
N THR A 239 10.87 -2.95 -7.30
CA THR A 239 10.04 -1.77 -7.06
C THR A 239 9.54 -1.71 -5.61
N TRP A 240 9.13 -2.84 -5.04
CA TRP A 240 8.68 -2.88 -3.65
C TRP A 240 9.84 -2.77 -2.66
N ALA A 241 11.03 -3.27 -3.01
CA ALA A 241 12.23 -3.07 -2.21
C ALA A 241 12.54 -1.58 -1.98
N LEU A 242 12.47 -0.76 -3.04
CA LEU A 242 12.65 0.69 -2.91
C LEU A 242 11.60 1.32 -1.99
N THR A 243 10.34 0.92 -2.12
CA THR A 243 9.27 1.41 -1.25
C THR A 243 9.56 1.07 0.23
N GLY A 244 9.96 -0.17 0.53
CA GLY A 244 10.34 -0.58 1.88
C GLY A 244 11.58 0.15 2.41
N PHE A 245 12.57 0.41 1.56
CA PHE A 245 13.75 1.22 1.90
C PHE A 245 13.35 2.63 2.32
N TYR A 246 12.49 3.29 1.53
CA TYR A 246 12.02 4.63 1.88
C TYR A 246 11.18 4.64 3.17
N GLN A 247 10.32 3.65 3.36
CA GLN A 247 9.52 3.54 4.60
C GLN A 247 10.39 3.34 5.84
N SER A 248 11.53 2.64 5.72
CA SER A 248 12.44 2.39 6.82
C SER A 248 13.38 3.57 7.08
N PHE A 249 13.92 4.18 6.03
CA PHE A 249 15.09 5.05 6.13
C PHE A 249 14.88 6.50 5.69
N ALA A 250 13.71 6.89 5.15
CA ALA A 250 13.50 8.27 4.70
C ALA A 250 13.74 9.34 5.79
N PRO A 251 13.35 9.12 7.07
CA PRO A 251 13.67 10.08 8.13
C PRO A 251 15.18 10.17 8.41
N THR A 252 15.88 9.03 8.43
CA THR A 252 17.33 8.99 8.57
C THR A 252 18.05 9.60 7.36
N ILE A 253 17.53 9.36 6.14
CA ILE A 253 18.00 10.02 4.91
C ILE A 253 17.85 11.53 5.05
N SER A 254 16.69 12.02 5.48
CA SER A 254 16.44 13.44 5.70
C SER A 254 17.42 14.05 6.71
N ALA A 255 17.60 13.41 7.85
CA ALA A 255 18.46 13.91 8.92
C ALA A 255 19.95 13.88 8.56
N THR A 256 20.41 12.77 7.96
CA THR A 256 21.86 12.53 7.75
C THR A 256 22.35 13.07 6.41
N TYR A 257 21.55 12.93 5.34
CA TYR A 257 21.99 13.26 3.98
C TYR A 257 21.38 14.54 3.42
N LEU A 258 20.19 14.95 3.88
CA LEU A 258 19.55 16.18 3.42
C LEU A 258 19.69 17.33 4.43
N GLY A 259 20.39 17.10 5.55
CA GLY A 259 20.74 18.11 6.54
C GLY A 259 19.57 18.66 7.35
N THR A 260 18.44 17.94 7.40
CA THR A 260 17.26 18.40 8.14
C THR A 260 16.54 17.27 8.88
N ARG A 261 16.24 17.51 10.16
CA ARG A 261 15.39 16.62 10.97
C ARG A 261 13.91 16.99 10.92
N ASN A 262 13.53 17.85 9.98
CA ASN A 262 12.13 18.25 9.81
C ASN A 262 11.30 17.03 9.35
N PRO A 263 10.28 16.60 10.12
CA PRO A 263 9.45 15.45 9.76
C PRO A 263 8.67 15.64 8.45
N VAL A 264 8.40 16.89 8.04
CA VAL A 264 7.79 17.18 6.73
C VAL A 264 8.72 16.79 5.58
N MET A 265 10.05 17.01 5.73
CA MET A 265 11.02 16.59 4.70
C MET A 265 11.06 15.08 4.57
N ALA A 266 11.08 14.34 5.69
CA ALA A 266 11.00 12.89 5.69
C ALA A 266 9.71 12.39 5.02
N ALA A 267 8.57 13.03 5.30
CA ALA A 267 7.29 12.75 4.68
C ALA A 267 7.32 13.00 3.17
N LEU A 268 7.91 14.10 2.70
CA LEU A 268 8.07 14.41 1.28
C LEU A 268 8.94 13.38 0.56
N VAL A 269 10.01 12.93 1.19
CA VAL A 269 10.88 11.88 0.65
C VAL A 269 10.06 10.59 0.41
N ILE A 270 9.28 10.12 1.39
CA ILE A 270 8.42 8.93 1.22
C ILE A 270 7.34 9.18 0.17
N ALA A 271 6.64 10.32 0.25
CA ALA A 271 5.55 10.66 -0.65
C ALA A 271 6.02 10.79 -2.11
N SER A 272 7.28 11.16 -2.35
CA SER A 272 7.85 11.25 -3.70
C SER A 272 7.83 9.90 -4.44
N VAL A 273 8.01 8.79 -3.72
CA VAL A 273 7.97 7.44 -4.32
C VAL A 273 6.56 6.86 -4.33
N VAL A 274 5.80 7.02 -3.23
CA VAL A 274 4.48 6.39 -3.10
C VAL A 274 3.40 7.16 -3.86
N GLY A 275 3.45 8.50 -3.83
CA GLY A 275 2.41 9.36 -4.40
C GLY A 275 2.18 9.22 -5.91
N PRO A 276 3.22 9.12 -6.75
CA PRO A 276 3.04 8.98 -8.19
C PRO A 276 2.61 7.59 -8.67
N GLN A 277 2.70 6.54 -7.85
CA GLN A 277 2.39 5.16 -8.26
C GLN A 277 0.98 5.00 -8.88
N PRO A 278 -0.10 5.57 -8.32
CA PRO A 278 -1.44 5.47 -8.90
C PRO A 278 -1.55 6.00 -10.33
N PHE A 279 -0.77 7.03 -10.66
CA PHE A 279 -0.78 7.63 -11.99
C PHE A 279 -0.09 6.75 -13.04
N GLY A 280 0.75 5.80 -12.61
CA GLY A 280 1.39 4.82 -13.49
C GLY A 280 0.40 3.95 -14.25
N ALA A 281 -0.73 3.59 -13.66
CA ALA A 281 -1.80 2.86 -14.32
C ALA A 281 -2.43 3.65 -15.49
N ALA A 282 -2.62 4.97 -15.31
CA ALA A 282 -3.16 5.86 -16.34
C ALA A 282 -2.17 6.04 -17.51
N VAL A 283 -0.88 6.23 -17.20
CA VAL A 283 0.20 6.32 -18.21
C VAL A 283 0.32 5.01 -18.99
N ARG A 284 0.28 3.88 -18.27
CA ARG A 284 0.33 2.53 -18.87
C ARG A 284 -0.81 2.30 -19.86
N GLY A 285 -2.01 2.81 -19.60
CA GLY A 285 -3.17 2.66 -20.48
C GLY A 285 -2.94 3.18 -21.92
N ARG A 286 -1.98 4.08 -22.11
CA ARG A 286 -1.61 4.67 -23.41
C ARG A 286 -0.47 3.94 -24.12
N ILE A 287 0.13 2.92 -23.51
CA ILE A 287 1.32 2.23 -24.01
C ILE A 287 1.03 0.72 -24.12
N PRO A 288 1.46 0.03 -25.17
CA PRO A 288 1.37 -1.42 -25.25
C PRO A 288 1.99 -2.10 -24.03
N VAL A 289 1.32 -3.11 -23.45
CA VAL A 289 1.66 -3.70 -22.14
C VAL A 289 3.12 -4.13 -22.02
N ARG A 290 3.65 -4.81 -23.06
CA ARG A 290 5.06 -5.24 -23.09
C ARG A 290 6.04 -4.07 -23.11
N LYS A 291 5.75 -3.01 -23.86
CA LYS A 291 6.58 -1.80 -23.90
C LYS A 291 6.52 -1.07 -22.56
N ALA A 292 5.34 -1.00 -21.96
CA ALA A 292 5.15 -0.37 -20.63
C ALA A 292 5.96 -1.09 -19.54
N GLN A 293 6.02 -2.42 -19.55
CA GLN A 293 6.85 -3.18 -18.61
C GLN A 293 8.34 -2.85 -18.78
N VAL A 294 8.85 -2.84 -20.01
CA VAL A 294 10.27 -2.53 -20.27
C VAL A 294 10.59 -1.08 -19.92
N TYR A 295 9.82 -0.13 -20.46
CA TYR A 295 10.07 1.30 -20.20
C TYR A 295 9.95 1.63 -18.71
N GLY A 296 8.90 1.11 -18.04
CA GLY A 296 8.73 1.28 -16.60
C GLY A 296 9.93 0.77 -15.82
N SER A 297 10.44 -0.42 -16.13
CA SER A 297 11.57 -1.02 -15.40
C SER A 297 12.91 -0.34 -15.70
N VAL A 298 13.16 0.04 -16.95
CA VAL A 298 14.39 0.76 -17.33
C VAL A 298 14.40 2.16 -16.71
N THR A 299 13.30 2.91 -16.85
CA THR A 299 13.17 4.25 -16.23
C THR A 299 13.29 4.16 -14.71
N PHE A 300 12.72 3.12 -14.09
CA PHE A 300 12.85 2.87 -12.66
C PHE A 300 14.32 2.67 -12.26
N ALA A 301 15.09 1.85 -12.99
CA ALA A 301 16.49 1.63 -12.68
C ALA A 301 17.33 2.92 -12.80
N PHE A 302 17.08 3.75 -13.82
CA PHE A 302 17.71 5.08 -13.93
C PHE A 302 17.31 6.00 -12.78
N ALA A 303 16.04 6.02 -12.40
CA ALA A 303 15.56 6.83 -11.28
C ALA A 303 16.19 6.41 -9.95
N VAL A 304 16.32 5.10 -9.69
CA VAL A 304 17.00 4.57 -8.49
C VAL A 304 18.48 4.95 -8.50
N SER A 305 19.15 4.92 -9.67
CA SER A 305 20.53 5.39 -9.81
C SER A 305 20.66 6.88 -9.51
N ALA A 306 19.70 7.69 -9.96
CA ALA A 306 19.65 9.11 -9.67
C ALA A 306 19.37 9.40 -8.18
N ILE A 307 18.55 8.58 -7.50
CA ILE A 307 18.35 8.63 -6.04
C ILE A 307 19.68 8.39 -5.33
N ALA A 308 20.39 7.29 -5.67
CA ALA A 308 21.69 6.97 -5.05
C ALA A 308 22.69 8.12 -5.28
N PHE A 309 22.78 8.65 -6.49
CA PHE A 309 23.62 9.81 -6.79
C PHE A 309 23.20 11.05 -5.98
N GLY A 310 21.89 11.29 -5.81
CA GLY A 310 21.35 12.37 -4.98
C GLY A 310 21.77 12.27 -3.51
N LEU A 311 21.85 11.05 -2.96
CA LEU A 311 22.35 10.80 -1.61
C LEU A 311 23.85 11.13 -1.50
N TYR A 312 24.65 10.75 -2.50
CA TYR A 312 26.08 11.13 -2.53
C TYR A 312 26.30 12.64 -2.66
N ARG A 313 25.40 13.34 -3.37
CA ARG A 313 25.46 14.79 -3.56
C ARG A 313 24.77 15.59 -2.46
N HIS A 314 24.17 14.93 -1.47
CA HIS A 314 23.38 15.57 -0.40
C HIS A 314 22.30 16.52 -0.92
N SER A 315 21.65 16.16 -2.05
CA SER A 315 20.73 17.01 -2.79
C SER A 315 19.27 16.57 -2.61
N ALA A 316 18.51 17.29 -1.79
CA ALA A 316 17.09 17.03 -1.59
C ALA A 316 16.27 17.15 -2.90
N PRO A 317 16.45 18.16 -3.77
CA PRO A 317 15.73 18.23 -5.04
C PRO A 317 15.98 17.02 -5.93
N LEU A 318 17.22 16.50 -5.95
CA LEU A 318 17.55 15.33 -6.77
C LEU A 318 16.92 14.04 -6.19
N VAL A 319 16.97 13.84 -4.87
CA VAL A 319 16.34 12.68 -4.20
C VAL A 319 14.82 12.68 -4.40
N ILE A 320 14.17 13.83 -4.19
CA ILE A 320 12.71 13.95 -4.34
C ILE A 320 12.30 13.86 -5.81
N GLY A 321 12.99 14.58 -6.70
CA GLY A 321 12.66 14.57 -8.14
C GLY A 321 12.82 13.19 -8.78
N SER A 322 13.93 12.49 -8.47
CA SER A 322 14.12 11.11 -8.93
C SER A 322 13.17 10.13 -8.24
N GLY A 323 12.77 10.39 -6.97
CA GLY A 323 11.73 9.65 -6.27
C GLY A 323 10.38 9.72 -7.00
N LEU A 324 9.97 10.89 -7.48
CA LEU A 324 8.74 11.07 -8.28
C LEU A 324 8.77 10.23 -9.57
N ILE A 325 9.92 10.23 -10.26
CA ILE A 325 10.11 9.43 -11.48
C ILE A 325 10.11 7.93 -11.15
N ALA A 326 10.78 7.53 -10.05
CA ALA A 326 10.79 6.14 -9.60
C ALA A 326 9.38 5.65 -9.26
N GLY A 327 8.60 6.43 -8.52
CA GLY A 327 7.22 6.07 -8.17
C GLY A 327 6.30 5.93 -9.38
N LEU A 328 6.36 6.88 -10.33
CA LEU A 328 5.58 6.80 -11.56
C LEU A 328 5.96 5.57 -12.40
N SER A 329 7.25 5.34 -12.60
CA SER A 329 7.77 4.20 -13.38
C SER A 329 7.49 2.86 -12.70
N GLN A 330 7.55 2.80 -11.36
CA GLN A 330 7.08 1.66 -10.57
C GLN A 330 5.62 1.34 -10.87
N GLY A 331 4.72 2.34 -10.83
CA GLY A 331 3.30 2.16 -11.13
C GLY A 331 3.07 1.64 -12.55
N VAL A 332 3.82 2.14 -13.55
CA VAL A 332 3.76 1.67 -14.95
C VAL A 332 4.20 0.21 -15.06
N GLY A 333 5.39 -0.11 -14.54
CA GLY A 333 6.00 -1.43 -14.64
C GLY A 333 5.20 -2.50 -13.88
N TYR A 334 4.79 -2.18 -12.64
CA TYR A 334 3.97 -3.06 -11.81
C TYR A 334 2.63 -3.40 -12.46
N THR A 335 1.87 -2.38 -12.88
CA THR A 335 0.55 -2.57 -13.51
C THR A 335 0.66 -3.35 -14.83
N ALA A 336 1.70 -3.10 -15.62
CA ALA A 336 1.96 -3.84 -16.85
C ALA A 336 2.26 -5.33 -16.56
N SER A 337 3.10 -5.60 -15.55
CA SER A 337 3.46 -6.97 -15.16
C SER A 337 2.26 -7.76 -14.62
N VAL A 338 1.44 -7.14 -13.76
CA VAL A 338 0.20 -7.75 -13.27
C VAL A 338 -0.74 -8.09 -14.44
N ARG A 339 -0.95 -7.14 -15.35
CA ARG A 339 -1.84 -7.35 -16.50
C ARG A 339 -1.36 -8.49 -17.41
N MET A 340 -0.06 -8.55 -17.71
CA MET A 340 0.50 -9.63 -18.52
C MET A 340 0.28 -11.01 -17.92
N LEU A 341 0.32 -11.12 -16.61
CA LEU A 341 0.08 -12.37 -15.89
C LEU A 341 -1.41 -12.73 -15.89
N LEU A 342 -2.29 -11.76 -15.61
CA LEU A 342 -3.75 -11.96 -15.58
C LEU A 342 -4.31 -12.33 -16.96
N ASP A 343 -3.76 -11.77 -18.04
CA ASP A 343 -4.19 -12.08 -19.42
C ASP A 343 -3.88 -13.55 -19.84
N LYS A 344 -3.09 -14.30 -19.02
CA LYS A 344 -2.71 -15.70 -19.28
C LYS A 344 -3.51 -16.72 -18.49
N VAL A 345 -4.38 -16.30 -17.59
CA VAL A 345 -5.07 -17.17 -16.66
C VAL A 345 -6.59 -16.95 -16.72
N THR A 346 -7.35 -17.96 -16.35
CA THR A 346 -8.81 -17.91 -16.29
C THR A 346 -9.28 -17.24 -14.98
N GLY A 347 -10.52 -16.76 -14.94
CA GLY A 347 -11.04 -15.98 -13.81
C GLY A 347 -10.98 -16.69 -12.46
N ASP A 348 -11.15 -18.02 -12.45
CA ASP A 348 -11.04 -18.88 -11.26
C ASP A 348 -9.61 -18.94 -10.68
N GLN A 349 -8.59 -18.69 -11.51
CA GLN A 349 -7.17 -18.70 -11.12
C GLN A 349 -6.67 -17.32 -10.66
N HIS A 350 -7.44 -16.25 -10.87
CA HIS A 350 -7.03 -14.88 -10.56
C HIS A 350 -6.69 -14.70 -9.06
N ALA A 351 -7.50 -15.24 -8.16
CA ALA A 351 -7.29 -15.07 -6.72
C ALA A 351 -5.95 -15.67 -6.26
N GLY A 352 -5.64 -16.90 -6.68
CA GLY A 352 -4.39 -17.57 -6.35
C GLY A 352 -3.16 -16.86 -6.92
N LEU A 353 -3.26 -16.37 -8.16
CA LEU A 353 -2.19 -15.62 -8.81
C LEU A 353 -1.95 -14.26 -8.13
N MET A 354 -3.00 -13.52 -7.78
CA MET A 354 -2.88 -12.25 -7.05
C MET A 354 -2.27 -12.44 -5.66
N SER A 355 -2.59 -13.52 -4.97
CA SER A 355 -1.95 -13.89 -3.69
C SER A 355 -0.45 -14.16 -3.88
N ALA A 356 -0.06 -14.86 -4.96
CA ALA A 356 1.34 -15.10 -5.28
C ALA A 356 2.10 -13.78 -5.62
N ILE A 357 1.48 -12.89 -6.39
CA ILE A 357 2.04 -11.57 -6.71
C ILE A 357 2.23 -10.75 -5.42
N SER A 358 1.23 -10.72 -4.55
CA SER A 358 1.31 -10.02 -3.26
C SER A 358 2.43 -10.60 -2.38
N MET A 359 2.54 -11.92 -2.30
CA MET A 359 3.59 -12.60 -1.55
C MET A 359 4.99 -12.21 -2.07
N ILE A 360 5.20 -12.25 -3.39
CA ILE A 360 6.47 -11.85 -4.01
C ILE A 360 6.78 -10.37 -3.70
N SER A 361 5.77 -9.49 -3.79
CA SER A 361 5.93 -8.05 -3.56
C SER A 361 6.26 -7.75 -2.09
N TYR A 362 5.50 -8.28 -1.14
CA TYR A 362 5.72 -8.04 0.29
C TYR A 362 7.04 -8.63 0.79
N ILE A 363 7.39 -9.87 0.37
CA ILE A 363 8.70 -10.47 0.67
C ILE A 363 9.81 -9.67 -0.01
N GLY A 364 9.60 -9.26 -1.26
CA GLY A 364 10.51 -8.39 -2.02
C GLY A 364 10.73 -7.02 -1.40
N SER A 365 9.79 -6.53 -0.59
CA SER A 365 9.96 -5.33 0.22
C SER A 365 10.62 -5.63 1.57
N ALA A 366 10.13 -6.64 2.28
CA ALA A 366 10.55 -6.94 3.66
C ALA A 366 12.01 -7.43 3.74
N VAL A 367 12.40 -8.39 2.88
CA VAL A 367 13.74 -9.00 2.94
C VAL A 367 14.85 -7.98 2.61
N PRO A 368 14.79 -7.20 1.50
CA PRO A 368 15.81 -6.18 1.24
C PRO A 368 15.83 -5.08 2.31
N SER A 369 14.66 -4.68 2.85
CA SER A 369 14.61 -3.69 3.93
C SER A 369 15.23 -4.20 5.21
N PHE A 370 15.03 -5.46 5.55
CA PHE A 370 15.69 -6.12 6.69
C PHE A 370 17.21 -6.16 6.51
N ILE A 371 17.67 -6.64 5.35
CA ILE A 371 19.11 -6.70 5.02
C ILE A 371 19.72 -5.30 5.09
N ALA A 372 19.07 -4.29 4.50
CA ALA A 372 19.49 -2.91 4.57
C ALA A 372 19.58 -2.38 6.00
N GLY A 373 18.63 -2.77 6.87
CA GLY A 373 18.65 -2.44 8.29
C GLY A 373 19.86 -3.00 9.02
N GLN A 374 20.18 -4.27 8.80
CA GLN A 374 21.37 -4.89 9.42
C GLN A 374 22.67 -4.28 8.86
N LEU A 375 22.74 -4.05 7.54
CA LEU A 375 23.89 -3.40 6.91
C LEU A 375 24.07 -1.95 7.34
N SER A 376 23.01 -1.23 7.69
CA SER A 376 23.07 0.16 8.13
C SER A 376 23.80 0.36 9.47
N LEU A 377 24.02 -0.72 10.21
CA LEU A 377 24.80 -0.71 11.46
C LEU A 377 26.32 -0.64 11.20
N VAL A 378 26.77 -1.03 10.00
CA VAL A 378 28.19 -1.13 9.65
C VAL A 378 28.52 -0.41 8.34
N MET A 379 27.53 0.04 7.56
CA MET A 379 27.71 0.69 6.28
C MET A 379 26.84 1.94 6.16
N PHE A 380 27.30 2.93 5.36
CA PHE A 380 26.52 4.12 5.07
C PHE A 380 25.32 3.80 4.18
N LEU A 381 24.17 4.46 4.42
CA LEU A 381 22.94 4.25 3.63
C LEU A 381 23.12 4.57 2.13
N GLN A 382 24.01 5.50 1.77
CA GLN A 382 24.35 5.77 0.36
C GLN A 382 24.98 4.54 -0.32
N THR A 383 25.83 3.78 0.38
CA THR A 383 26.41 2.54 -0.12
C THR A 383 25.34 1.45 -0.24
N ILE A 384 24.44 1.35 0.73
CA ILE A 384 23.31 0.43 0.68
C ILE A 384 22.40 0.78 -0.50
N ALA A 385 22.15 2.06 -0.77
CA ALA A 385 21.35 2.51 -1.91
C ALA A 385 21.93 2.03 -3.26
N THR A 386 23.27 1.88 -3.40
CA THR A 386 23.86 1.30 -4.62
C THR A 386 23.47 -0.17 -4.81
N GLY A 387 23.24 -0.92 -3.73
CA GLY A 387 22.69 -2.27 -3.79
C GLY A 387 21.28 -2.31 -4.40
N TYR A 388 20.45 -1.30 -4.08
CA TYR A 388 19.13 -1.17 -4.71
C TYR A 388 19.21 -0.78 -6.18
N VAL A 389 20.24 -0.05 -6.61
CA VAL A 389 20.53 0.17 -8.05
C VAL A 389 20.82 -1.17 -8.74
N GLY A 390 21.66 -2.01 -8.14
CA GLY A 390 21.94 -3.36 -8.64
C GLY A 390 20.66 -4.21 -8.74
N LEU A 391 19.79 -4.16 -7.73
CA LEU A 391 18.52 -4.89 -7.73
C LEU A 391 17.57 -4.38 -8.82
N ALA A 392 17.47 -3.07 -9.02
CA ALA A 392 16.65 -2.47 -10.07
C ALA A 392 17.17 -2.80 -11.48
N ALA A 393 18.50 -2.75 -11.66
CA ALA A 393 19.16 -3.13 -12.91
C ALA A 393 18.94 -4.61 -13.24
N ALA A 394 19.11 -5.50 -12.25
CA ALA A 394 18.84 -6.93 -12.41
C ALA A 394 17.39 -7.20 -12.83
N GLY A 395 16.41 -6.52 -12.20
CA GLY A 395 15.01 -6.61 -12.59
C GLY A 395 14.76 -6.17 -14.02
N ALA A 396 15.37 -5.06 -14.47
CA ALA A 396 15.26 -4.58 -15.85
C ALA A 396 15.92 -5.53 -16.86
N LEU A 397 17.10 -6.05 -16.54
CA LEU A 397 17.83 -7.00 -17.39
C LEU A 397 17.09 -8.32 -17.58
N LEU A 398 16.46 -8.86 -16.51
CA LEU A 398 15.63 -10.06 -16.59
C LEU A 398 14.49 -9.90 -17.60
N ILE A 399 13.85 -8.74 -17.64
CA ILE A 399 12.76 -8.46 -18.59
C ILE A 399 13.29 -8.41 -20.03
N ILE A 400 14.42 -7.74 -20.24
CA ILE A 400 15.04 -7.62 -21.57
C ILE A 400 15.54 -8.98 -22.06
N GLY A 401 16.18 -9.78 -21.19
CA GLY A 401 16.75 -11.08 -21.52
C GLY A 401 15.70 -12.14 -21.88
N ILE A 402 14.54 -12.16 -21.21
CA ILE A 402 13.45 -13.08 -21.55
C ILE A 402 12.80 -12.71 -22.89
N ARG A 403 12.82 -11.43 -23.27
CA ARG A 403 12.33 -10.97 -24.58
C ARG A 403 13.07 -11.63 -25.75
N HIS A 404 14.40 -11.82 -25.63
CA HIS A 404 15.22 -12.44 -26.70
C HIS A 404 15.01 -13.96 -26.85
N ARG A 405 14.36 -14.61 -25.88
CA ARG A 405 14.08 -16.06 -25.95
C ARG A 405 12.67 -16.40 -26.47
N THR A 406 11.80 -15.41 -26.61
CA THR A 406 10.40 -15.58 -27.03
C THR A 406 10.07 -14.93 -28.39
N THR A 407 11.04 -14.32 -29.07
CA THR A 407 11.08 -13.94 -30.50
C THR A 407 11.89 -14.95 -31.25
#